data_13b549a098dfb93f0da1f655abae10ec
#
_entry.id   13b549a098dfb93f0da1f655abae10ec
#
_cell.length_a   1.000
_cell.length_b   1.000
_cell.length_c   1.000
_cell.angle_alpha   90.00
_cell.angle_beta   90.00
_cell.angle_gamma   90.00
#
_symmetry.space_group_name_H-M   'P 1'
#
loop_
_entity.id
_entity.type
_entity.pdbx_description
1 polymer ?
#
loop_
_entity_poly.entity_id
_entity_poly.type
_entity_poly.pdbx_seq_one_letter_code
_entity_poly.pdbx_strand_id
1 'polypeptide(L)'
;MAETSPDPEVAPSRDPARLAADLCSALLTPRDEQEMARLLADLCTPAEVRTLAERWHVARLLAGTDLTYRDIHEATGVSTTTIVRVARFLRQEPYQAYRLAMQRLGDNGDDD
;
A
#
# COMPACT_ATOMS: atom_id res chain seq x y z
N MET A 1 13.05 -25.11 -18.09
CA MET A 1 13.21 -24.05 -17.24
C MET A 1 14.64 -23.82 -16.83
N ALA A 2 15.02 -22.65 -16.90
CA ALA A 2 16.40 -22.34 -16.61
C ALA A 2 16.68 -22.53 -15.14
N GLU A 3 17.75 -23.19 -14.87
CA GLU A 3 18.19 -23.39 -13.53
C GLU A 3 18.96 -22.18 -13.12
N THR A 4 18.50 -21.51 -12.13
CA THR A 4 19.14 -20.29 -11.67
C THR A 4 20.17 -20.62 -10.62
N SER A 5 21.38 -20.13 -10.80
CA SER A 5 22.37 -20.27 -9.74
C SER A 5 21.94 -19.49 -8.53
N PRO A 6 22.24 -19.94 -7.32
CA PRO A 6 21.93 -19.14 -6.16
C PRO A 6 22.58 -17.77 -6.22
N ASP A 7 21.80 -16.76 -5.90
CA ASP A 7 22.31 -15.41 -5.80
C ASP A 7 23.25 -15.33 -4.59
N PRO A 8 24.52 -14.95 -4.78
CA PRO A 8 25.43 -14.88 -3.65
C PRO A 8 25.02 -13.86 -2.61
N GLU A 9 24.10 -12.94 -2.96
CA GLU A 9 23.62 -11.97 -2.00
C GLU A 9 22.45 -12.49 -1.17
N VAL A 10 21.88 -13.62 -1.55
CA VAL A 10 20.76 -14.16 -0.80
C VAL A 10 21.30 -15.01 0.34
N ALA A 11 21.05 -14.57 1.55
CA ALA A 11 21.46 -15.28 2.75
C ALA A 11 20.39 -15.07 3.82
N PRO A 12 20.19 -16.07 4.69
CA PRO A 12 19.23 -15.90 5.78
C PRO A 12 19.58 -14.69 6.63
N SER A 13 18.57 -13.96 7.07
CA SER A 13 18.78 -12.79 7.89
C SER A 13 17.60 -12.63 8.86
N ARG A 14 17.91 -12.12 10.04
CA ARG A 14 16.89 -11.74 11.02
C ARG A 14 16.82 -10.24 11.21
N ASP A 15 17.59 -9.50 10.41
CA ASP A 15 17.64 -8.04 10.53
C ASP A 15 16.40 -7.45 9.88
N PRO A 16 15.47 -6.85 10.66
CA PRO A 16 14.24 -6.31 10.09
C PRO A 16 14.48 -5.26 9.02
N ALA A 17 15.51 -4.45 9.19
CA ALA A 17 15.79 -3.41 8.19
C ALA A 17 16.21 -4.01 6.87
N ARG A 18 17.03 -5.08 6.92
CA ARG A 18 17.45 -5.77 5.71
C ARG A 18 16.27 -6.41 5.01
N LEU A 19 15.42 -7.09 5.79
CA LEU A 19 14.25 -7.76 5.22
C LEU A 19 13.30 -6.76 4.59
N ALA A 20 13.09 -5.62 5.26
CA ALA A 20 12.21 -4.59 4.72
C ALA A 20 12.76 -4.00 3.44
N ALA A 21 14.09 -3.76 3.38
CA ALA A 21 14.70 -3.23 2.18
C ALA A 21 14.58 -4.21 1.01
N ASP A 22 14.76 -5.50 1.29
CA ASP A 22 14.60 -6.51 0.25
C ASP A 22 13.17 -6.54 -0.28
N LEU A 23 12.19 -6.40 0.60
CA LEU A 23 10.80 -6.34 0.18
C LEU A 23 10.56 -5.12 -0.70
N CYS A 24 11.07 -3.97 -0.31
CA CYS A 24 10.91 -2.76 -1.12
C CYS A 24 11.51 -2.95 -2.51
N SER A 25 12.67 -3.59 -2.60
CA SER A 25 13.27 -3.88 -3.89
C SER A 25 12.35 -4.74 -4.75
N ALA A 26 11.75 -5.76 -4.15
CA ALA A 26 10.82 -6.62 -4.87
C ALA A 26 9.60 -5.84 -5.36
N LEU A 27 9.06 -4.97 -4.50
CA LEU A 27 7.87 -4.20 -4.85
C LEU A 27 8.13 -3.17 -5.94
N LEU A 28 9.38 -2.87 -6.21
CA LEU A 28 9.73 -1.95 -7.28
C LEU A 28 9.92 -2.64 -8.63
N THR A 29 9.79 -3.97 -8.70
CA THR A 29 10.01 -4.68 -9.96
C THR A 29 8.78 -4.79 -10.86
N PRO A 30 7.53 -4.80 -10.37
CA PRO A 30 6.38 -4.93 -11.28
C PRO A 30 6.33 -3.77 -12.26
N ARG A 31 6.02 -4.09 -13.51
CA ARG A 31 5.98 -3.10 -14.58
C ARG A 31 4.58 -2.61 -14.90
N ASP A 32 3.57 -3.29 -14.39
CA ASP A 32 2.19 -2.87 -14.59
C ASP A 32 1.33 -3.43 -13.46
N GLU A 33 0.04 -3.10 -13.49
CA GLU A 33 -0.88 -3.52 -12.44
C GLU A 33 -1.03 -5.02 -12.37
N GLN A 34 -1.00 -5.69 -13.50
CA GLN A 34 -1.14 -7.15 -13.49
C GLN A 34 0.02 -7.81 -12.76
N GLU A 35 1.24 -7.36 -13.03
CA GLU A 35 2.40 -7.92 -12.36
C GLU A 35 2.37 -7.60 -10.87
N MET A 36 1.97 -6.39 -10.51
CA MET A 36 1.89 -6.04 -9.10
C MET A 36 0.83 -6.88 -8.39
N ALA A 37 -0.32 -7.08 -9.02
CA ALA A 37 -1.38 -7.90 -8.42
C ALA A 37 -0.89 -9.33 -8.18
N ARG A 38 -0.12 -9.87 -9.12
CA ARG A 38 0.44 -11.20 -8.97
C ARG A 38 1.43 -11.27 -7.80
N LEU A 39 2.30 -10.27 -7.69
CA LEU A 39 3.25 -10.25 -6.60
C LEU A 39 2.55 -10.13 -5.25
N LEU A 40 1.55 -9.25 -5.17
CA LEU A 40 0.79 -9.12 -3.93
C LEU A 40 0.05 -10.40 -3.58
N ALA A 41 -0.46 -11.12 -4.59
CA ALA A 41 -1.16 -12.38 -4.34
C ALA A 41 -0.19 -13.45 -3.80
N ASP A 42 1.06 -13.41 -4.21
CA ASP A 42 2.06 -14.33 -3.67
C ASP A 42 2.50 -13.94 -2.27
N LEU A 43 2.63 -12.65 -2.01
CA LEU A 43 3.14 -12.16 -0.74
C LEU A 43 2.10 -12.15 0.38
N CYS A 44 0.86 -11.91 0.03
CA CYS A 44 -0.20 -11.61 0.99
C CYS A 44 -1.32 -12.62 0.91
N THR A 45 -2.01 -12.82 2.02
CA THR A 45 -3.29 -13.52 1.98
C THR A 45 -4.33 -12.60 1.31
N PRO A 46 -5.42 -13.18 0.79
CA PRO A 46 -6.51 -12.33 0.26
C PRO A 46 -7.02 -11.30 1.26
N ALA A 47 -7.08 -11.65 2.55
CA ALA A 47 -7.52 -10.72 3.58
C ALA A 47 -6.53 -9.57 3.74
N GLU A 48 -5.24 -9.87 3.64
CA GLU A 48 -4.22 -8.82 3.73
C GLU A 48 -4.29 -7.86 2.55
N VAL A 49 -4.48 -8.39 1.33
CA VAL A 49 -4.64 -7.52 0.18
C VAL A 49 -5.85 -6.63 0.35
N ARG A 50 -6.96 -7.19 0.83
CA ARG A 50 -8.17 -6.41 1.06
C ARG A 50 -7.93 -5.30 2.07
N THR A 51 -7.24 -5.61 3.15
CA THR A 51 -6.93 -4.60 4.17
C THR A 51 -6.10 -3.46 3.58
N LEU A 52 -5.08 -3.80 2.78
CA LEU A 52 -4.26 -2.77 2.13
C LEU A 52 -5.09 -1.92 1.18
N ALA A 53 -5.95 -2.58 0.40
CA ALA A 53 -6.81 -1.87 -0.55
C ALA A 53 -7.79 -0.94 0.17
N GLU A 54 -8.34 -1.39 1.30
CA GLU A 54 -9.24 -0.57 2.09
C GLU A 54 -8.53 0.66 2.64
N ARG A 55 -7.31 0.47 3.14
CA ARG A 55 -6.54 1.60 3.65
C ARG A 55 -6.27 2.64 2.58
N TRP A 56 -5.91 2.18 1.39
CA TRP A 56 -5.65 3.09 0.29
C TRP A 56 -6.92 3.85 -0.10
N HIS A 57 -8.03 3.14 -0.21
CA HIS A 57 -9.30 3.76 -0.56
C HIS A 57 -9.72 4.81 0.47
N VAL A 58 -9.60 4.48 1.75
CA VAL A 58 -9.94 5.41 2.82
C VAL A 58 -9.03 6.65 2.76
N ALA A 59 -7.75 6.46 2.49
CA ALA A 59 -6.84 7.60 2.37
C ALA A 59 -7.29 8.54 1.26
N ARG A 60 -7.71 7.99 0.12
CA ARG A 60 -8.20 8.83 -0.98
C ARG A 60 -9.48 9.57 -0.61
N LEU A 61 -10.39 8.90 0.09
CA LEU A 61 -11.63 9.56 0.51
C LEU A 61 -11.35 10.67 1.50
N LEU A 62 -10.46 10.44 2.46
CA LEU A 62 -10.13 11.45 3.45
C LEU A 62 -9.43 12.65 2.82
N ALA A 63 -8.59 12.43 1.83
CA ALA A 63 -7.85 13.51 1.19
C ALA A 63 -8.67 14.25 0.14
N GLY A 64 -9.57 13.55 -0.54
CA GLY A 64 -10.25 14.09 -1.71
C GLY A 64 -11.70 14.45 -1.54
N THR A 65 -12.28 14.21 -0.35
CA THR A 65 -13.70 14.53 -0.12
C THR A 65 -13.86 15.16 1.24
N ASP A 66 -15.07 15.64 1.52
CA ASP A 66 -15.44 16.18 2.82
C ASP A 66 -16.20 15.17 3.67
N LEU A 67 -16.15 13.89 3.30
CA LEU A 67 -16.86 12.87 4.04
C LEU A 67 -16.31 12.78 5.48
N THR A 68 -17.21 12.61 6.43
CA THR A 68 -16.81 12.36 7.82
C THR A 68 -16.37 10.91 7.96
N TYR A 69 -15.71 10.60 9.05
CA TYR A 69 -15.34 9.21 9.34
C TYR A 69 -16.56 8.30 9.35
N ARG A 70 -17.65 8.79 9.90
CA ARG A 70 -18.89 8.02 9.93
C ARG A 70 -19.44 7.78 8.53
N ASP A 71 -19.40 8.82 7.69
CA ASP A 71 -19.83 8.67 6.29
C ASP A 71 -19.02 7.61 5.58
N ILE A 72 -17.71 7.64 5.78
CA ILE A 72 -16.82 6.66 5.15
C ILE A 72 -17.12 5.26 5.63
N HIS A 73 -17.29 5.11 6.95
CA HIS A 73 -17.64 3.81 7.51
C HIS A 73 -18.94 3.28 6.93
N GLU A 74 -19.96 4.13 6.83
CA GLU A 74 -21.25 3.71 6.32
C GLU A 74 -21.21 3.38 4.84
N ALA A 75 -20.44 4.14 4.08
CA ALA A 75 -20.38 3.95 2.63
C ALA A 75 -19.51 2.75 2.22
N THR A 76 -18.47 2.44 3.00
CA THR A 76 -17.47 1.46 2.58
C THR A 76 -17.50 0.19 3.41
N GLY A 77 -18.07 0.22 4.60
CA GLY A 77 -17.99 -0.91 5.52
C GLY A 77 -16.65 -1.04 6.22
N VAL A 78 -15.71 -0.15 5.94
CA VAL A 78 -14.39 -0.19 6.60
C VAL A 78 -14.56 0.24 8.05
N SER A 79 -13.89 -0.45 8.96
CA SER A 79 -14.04 -0.18 10.39
C SER A 79 -13.52 1.20 10.77
N THR A 80 -14.10 1.78 11.81
CA THR A 80 -13.64 3.08 12.30
C THR A 80 -12.21 3.02 12.78
N THR A 81 -11.79 1.89 13.35
CA THR A 81 -10.39 1.72 13.77
C THR A 81 -9.44 1.89 12.58
N THR A 82 -9.77 1.28 11.44
CA THR A 82 -8.97 1.42 10.25
C THR A 82 -8.97 2.86 9.75
N ILE A 83 -10.14 3.51 9.75
CA ILE A 83 -10.25 4.90 9.28
C ILE A 83 -9.39 5.82 10.14
N VAL A 84 -9.44 5.67 11.47
CA VAL A 84 -8.64 6.49 12.37
C VAL A 84 -7.15 6.26 12.13
N ARG A 85 -6.74 5.00 11.94
CA ARG A 85 -5.34 4.70 11.63
C ARG A 85 -4.90 5.39 10.35
N VAL A 86 -5.70 5.27 9.29
CA VAL A 86 -5.33 5.85 8.01
C VAL A 86 -5.24 7.37 8.11
N ALA A 87 -6.20 7.99 8.82
CA ALA A 87 -6.18 9.45 9.01
C ALA A 87 -4.90 9.90 9.70
N ARG A 88 -4.44 9.13 10.71
CA ARG A 88 -3.21 9.47 11.40
C ARG A 88 -2.01 9.41 10.46
N PHE A 89 -1.90 8.37 9.65
CA PHE A 89 -0.77 8.25 8.74
C PHE A 89 -0.85 9.25 7.59
N LEU A 90 -2.05 9.60 7.19
CA LEU A 90 -2.24 10.62 6.15
C LEU A 90 -1.82 12.02 6.62
N ARG A 91 -2.05 12.34 7.90
CA ARG A 91 -1.95 13.72 8.38
C ARG A 91 -0.83 13.96 9.39
N GLN A 92 -0.45 12.98 10.19
CA GLN A 92 0.43 13.21 11.33
C GLN A 92 1.77 12.49 11.22
N GLU A 93 1.79 11.30 10.65
CA GLU A 93 3.02 10.54 10.57
C GLU A 93 3.95 11.14 9.51
N PRO A 94 5.26 11.01 9.68
CA PRO A 94 6.21 11.73 8.82
C PRO A 94 6.41 11.16 7.43
N TYR A 95 5.90 9.97 7.15
CA TYR A 95 6.21 9.30 5.88
C TYR A 95 5.53 9.94 4.70
N GLN A 96 4.29 10.36 4.84
CA GLN A 96 3.51 11.09 3.82
C GLN A 96 3.46 10.38 2.47
N ALA A 97 3.57 9.06 2.47
CA ALA A 97 3.62 8.30 1.23
C ALA A 97 2.25 8.16 0.56
N TYR A 98 1.17 8.21 1.35
CA TYR A 98 -0.17 8.26 0.74
C TYR A 98 -0.26 9.47 -0.19
N ARG A 99 0.18 10.64 0.27
CA ARG A 99 0.08 11.86 -0.53
C ARG A 99 0.99 11.83 -1.74
N LEU A 100 2.18 11.27 -1.58
CA LEU A 100 3.10 11.13 -2.69
C LEU A 100 2.50 10.24 -3.78
N ALA A 101 1.90 9.11 -3.38
CA ALA A 101 1.28 8.22 -4.35
C ALA A 101 0.12 8.89 -5.05
N MET A 102 -0.71 9.62 -4.30
CA MET A 102 -1.83 10.34 -4.90
C MET A 102 -1.35 11.39 -5.90
N GLN A 103 -0.29 12.11 -5.54
CA GLN A 103 0.27 13.12 -6.41
C GLN A 103 0.73 12.49 -7.72
N ARG A 104 1.41 11.37 -7.64
CA ARG A 104 1.92 10.69 -8.84
C ARG A 104 0.81 10.09 -9.69
N LEU A 105 -0.30 9.74 -9.07
CA LEU A 105 -1.46 9.25 -9.81
C LEU A 105 -2.33 10.36 -10.37
N GLY A 106 -2.03 11.62 -10.05
CA GLY A 106 -2.85 12.73 -10.49
C GLY A 106 -4.12 12.89 -9.67
N ASP A 107 -4.13 12.41 -8.44
CA ASP A 107 -5.32 12.45 -7.60
C ASP A 107 -5.54 13.81 -6.95
N ASN A 108 -4.77 14.81 -7.32
CA ASN A 108 -4.88 16.11 -6.68
C ASN A 108 -5.87 17.03 -7.39
N GLY A 109 -6.85 16.45 -8.04
CA GLY A 109 -7.91 17.20 -8.66
C GLY A 109 -7.61 17.68 -10.04
N ASP A 110 -6.52 17.29 -10.56
CA ASP A 110 -6.23 17.65 -11.91
C ASP A 110 -6.41 16.51 -12.83
N ASP A 111 -6.94 15.81 -12.80
CA ASP A 111 -6.97 14.78 -13.62
C ASP A 111 -7.77 14.72 -14.51
N ASP A 112 -7.70 14.74 -14.74
CA ASP A 112 -8.13 14.57 -15.50
C ASP A 112 -8.62 14.38 -15.85
#